data_402dbc8eeea2105a2868257d3292346c
#
_entry.id   402dbc8eeea2105a2868257d3292346c
#
_cell.length_a   1.000
_cell.length_b   1.000
_cell.length_c   1.000
_cell.angle_alpha   90.00
_cell.angle_beta   90.00
_cell.angle_gamma   90.00
#
_symmetry.space_group_name_H-M   'P 1'
#
loop_
_entity.id
_entity.type
_entity.pdbx_description
1 polymer ?
#
loop_
_entity_poly.entity_id
_entity_poly.type
_entity_poly.pdbx_seq_one_letter_code
_entity_poly.pdbx_strand_id
1 'polypeptide(L)'
;IPLRLVGSEMCIRDRIRTIHRFKEEKYMLDLNEIRNNIDKIDSQLVELFEERMKLTTEVAEYKIETGKKVLDPAREKAKLESVKKLVKNPDNVHAIDDLFAQIMANSRKNQYMLLEKMGQTLREPYEAIDEINKKNCKVVYQGVPGAYSYAAMINFFGKDVDNFNVPTWRECMEAVKQGKADYAVLPIENSNAGIVADVYDLLQEYNNYIIAETYVKIEHLLLGLPGTDLENVTAVYSHPQGLMQCDRFLDTHKDWQRISQANTALAAKMIFQEHNKTHVAIASKEAAELYGLDILKSGITDQEGNTTRFVIVSNTTKFVKNAQKMSIVFETANEAGTLYNL
;
A
#
# COMPACT_ATOMS: atom_id res chain seq x y z
N ILE A 1 -3.12 -23.25 -56.03
CA ILE A 1 -4.38 -22.52 -55.89
C ILE A 1 -4.07 -21.12 -55.31
N PRO A 2 -4.32 -20.01 -56.08
CA PRO A 2 -4.03 -18.70 -55.54
C PRO A 2 -5.12 -18.28 -54.56
N LEU A 3 -4.69 -17.82 -53.37
CA LEU A 3 -5.54 -17.18 -52.39
C LEU A 3 -6.09 -15.86 -52.99
N ARG A 4 -7.40 -15.82 -53.16
CA ARG A 4 -8.15 -14.60 -53.51
C ARG A 4 -8.24 -13.71 -52.24
N LEU A 5 -7.48 -12.64 -52.24
CA LEU A 5 -7.74 -11.43 -51.49
C LEU A 5 -8.87 -10.66 -52.15
N VAL A 6 -10.10 -10.90 -51.78
CA VAL A 6 -11.27 -10.14 -52.22
C VAL A 6 -12.10 -9.87 -50.94
N GLY A 7 -12.13 -8.62 -50.54
CA GLY A 7 -13.09 -8.17 -49.52
C GLY A 7 -12.81 -6.88 -48.78
N SER A 8 -11.55 -6.44 -48.61
CA SER A 8 -11.27 -5.29 -47.73
C SER A 8 -11.17 -3.93 -48.45
N GLU A 9 -10.75 -3.90 -49.70
CA GLU A 9 -10.58 -2.62 -50.43
C GLU A 9 -11.90 -2.02 -50.94
N MET A 10 -12.90 -2.85 -51.25
CA MET A 10 -14.20 -2.37 -51.70
C MET A 10 -15.01 -1.70 -50.58
N CYS A 11 -14.90 -2.18 -49.37
CA CYS A 11 -15.57 -1.56 -48.22
C CYS A 11 -15.00 -0.20 -47.81
N ILE A 12 -13.69 0.03 -48.04
CA ILE A 12 -13.05 1.31 -47.68
C ILE A 12 -13.41 2.39 -48.73
N ARG A 13 -13.42 2.04 -50.05
CA ARG A 13 -13.81 2.97 -51.09
C ARG A 13 -15.27 3.40 -51.04
N ASP A 14 -16.17 2.49 -50.71
CA ASP A 14 -17.59 2.81 -50.55
C ASP A 14 -17.88 3.61 -49.27
N ARG A 15 -17.18 3.38 -48.20
CA ARG A 15 -17.26 4.25 -47.01
C ARG A 15 -16.72 5.65 -47.28
N ILE A 16 -15.61 5.79 -48.02
CA ILE A 16 -15.08 7.10 -48.38
C ILE A 16 -16.01 7.85 -49.34
N ARG A 17 -16.65 7.16 -50.27
CA ARG A 17 -17.67 7.77 -51.15
C ARG A 17 -18.94 8.14 -50.40
N THR A 18 -19.37 7.37 -49.44
CA THR A 18 -20.51 7.68 -48.58
C THR A 18 -20.21 8.87 -47.67
N ILE A 19 -18.97 8.96 -47.14
CA ILE A 19 -18.52 10.12 -46.34
C ILE A 19 -18.41 11.39 -47.21
N HIS A 20 -17.99 11.26 -48.48
CA HIS A 20 -17.95 12.41 -49.40
C HIS A 20 -19.36 12.85 -49.85
N ARG A 21 -20.32 11.94 -50.01
CA ARG A 21 -21.70 12.29 -50.35
C ARG A 21 -22.48 12.94 -49.21
N PHE A 22 -22.14 12.64 -47.95
CA PHE A 22 -22.63 13.33 -46.76
C PHE A 22 -21.97 14.69 -46.50
N LYS A 23 -20.88 15.04 -47.23
CA LYS A 23 -20.20 16.34 -47.10
C LYS A 23 -20.80 17.45 -47.93
N GLU A 24 -21.65 17.16 -48.93
CA GLU A 24 -22.16 18.19 -49.86
C GLU A 24 -23.46 18.87 -49.41
N GLU A 25 -24.10 18.40 -48.30
CA GLU A 25 -25.27 19.10 -47.70
C GLU A 25 -25.03 19.54 -46.23
N LYS A 26 -23.78 19.71 -45.83
CA LYS A 26 -23.50 20.19 -44.48
C LYS A 26 -23.30 21.71 -44.53
N TYR A 27 -24.28 22.45 -43.97
CA TYR A 27 -24.12 23.82 -43.52
C TYR A 27 -22.67 24.09 -43.16
N MET A 28 -22.07 25.16 -43.73
CA MET A 28 -20.77 25.63 -43.28
C MET A 28 -20.96 26.07 -41.82
N LEU A 29 -20.73 25.16 -40.89
CA LEU A 29 -20.72 25.47 -39.46
C LEU A 29 -19.60 26.48 -39.24
N ASP A 30 -19.95 27.70 -38.89
CA ASP A 30 -18.95 28.69 -38.45
C ASP A 30 -18.37 28.25 -37.12
N LEU A 31 -17.14 27.72 -37.16
CA LEU A 31 -16.45 27.26 -36.01
C LEU A 31 -16.27 28.36 -34.94
N ASN A 32 -16.16 29.62 -35.36
CA ASN A 32 -16.01 30.74 -34.46
C ASN A 32 -17.32 31.04 -33.75
N GLU A 33 -18.45 30.94 -34.45
CA GLU A 33 -19.77 31.09 -33.82
C GLU A 33 -20.04 29.98 -32.80
N ILE A 34 -19.67 28.74 -33.13
CA ILE A 34 -19.80 27.61 -32.19
C ILE A 34 -18.94 27.84 -30.95
N ARG A 35 -17.68 28.23 -31.10
CA ARG A 35 -16.79 28.55 -29.98
C ARG A 35 -17.32 29.67 -29.11
N ASN A 36 -17.77 30.77 -29.71
CA ASN A 36 -18.38 31.86 -28.98
C ASN A 36 -19.63 31.45 -28.17
N ASN A 37 -20.40 30.51 -28.67
CA ASN A 37 -21.54 29.96 -27.94
C ASN A 37 -21.11 29.05 -26.79
N ILE A 38 -20.04 28.25 -26.97
CA ILE A 38 -19.41 27.47 -25.92
C ILE A 38 -18.91 28.40 -24.79
N ASP A 39 -18.15 29.45 -25.15
CA ASP A 39 -17.59 30.42 -24.18
C ASP A 39 -18.69 31.09 -23.34
N LYS A 40 -19.85 31.38 -23.93
CA LYS A 40 -21.00 31.90 -23.19
C LYS A 40 -21.57 30.88 -22.18
N ILE A 41 -21.66 29.62 -22.59
CA ILE A 41 -22.12 28.55 -21.70
C ILE A 41 -21.12 28.34 -20.56
N ASP A 42 -19.82 28.34 -20.88
CA ASP A 42 -18.76 28.19 -19.87
C ASP A 42 -18.80 29.32 -18.83
N SER A 43 -19.03 30.55 -19.29
CA SER A 43 -19.21 31.69 -18.38
C SER A 43 -20.40 31.49 -17.42
N GLN A 44 -21.54 31.01 -17.92
CA GLN A 44 -22.70 30.69 -17.09
C GLN A 44 -22.41 29.52 -16.13
N LEU A 45 -21.66 28.50 -16.56
CA LEU A 45 -21.25 27.41 -15.67
C LEU A 45 -20.37 27.90 -14.51
N VAL A 46 -19.44 28.82 -14.76
CA VAL A 46 -18.62 29.44 -13.72
C VAL A 46 -19.48 30.20 -12.72
N GLU A 47 -20.40 31.07 -13.18
CA GLU A 47 -21.29 31.81 -12.31
C GLU A 47 -22.15 30.91 -11.42
N LEU A 48 -22.78 29.89 -12.00
CA LEU A 48 -23.60 28.91 -11.29
C LEU A 48 -22.77 28.08 -10.29
N PHE A 49 -21.53 27.72 -10.66
CA PHE A 49 -20.63 27.01 -9.76
C PHE A 49 -20.24 27.86 -8.56
N GLU A 50 -19.89 29.13 -8.76
CA GLU A 50 -19.55 30.05 -7.68
C GLU A 50 -20.75 30.32 -6.75
N GLU A 51 -21.95 30.53 -7.30
CA GLU A 51 -23.16 30.64 -6.52
C GLU A 51 -23.43 29.41 -5.68
N ARG A 52 -23.28 28.23 -6.28
CA ARG A 52 -23.40 26.97 -5.57
C ARG A 52 -22.36 26.83 -4.45
N MET A 53 -21.13 27.29 -4.65
CA MET A 53 -20.08 27.23 -3.62
C MET A 53 -20.39 28.17 -2.45
N LYS A 54 -20.99 29.34 -2.68
CA LYS A 54 -21.46 30.21 -1.60
C LYS A 54 -22.51 29.54 -0.72
N LEU A 55 -23.52 28.89 -1.33
CA LEU A 55 -24.53 28.14 -0.59
C LEU A 55 -23.93 26.95 0.19
N THR A 56 -22.89 26.32 -0.32
CA THR A 56 -22.19 25.23 0.43
C THR A 56 -21.40 25.76 1.62
N THR A 57 -20.99 27.01 1.62
CA THR A 57 -20.40 27.68 2.80
C THR A 57 -21.45 27.85 3.91
N GLU A 58 -22.64 28.29 3.57
CA GLU A 58 -23.77 28.41 4.54
C GLU A 58 -24.14 27.03 5.13
N VAL A 59 -24.11 25.96 4.29
CA VAL A 59 -24.32 24.60 4.78
C VAL A 59 -23.21 24.17 5.75
N ALA A 60 -21.96 24.61 5.51
CA ALA A 60 -20.85 24.31 6.41
C ALA A 60 -21.03 24.98 7.77
N GLU A 61 -21.40 26.27 7.78
CA GLU A 61 -21.70 27.02 9.00
C GLU A 61 -22.81 26.35 9.82
N TYR A 62 -23.90 25.98 9.17
CA TYR A 62 -24.98 25.23 9.83
C TYR A 62 -24.50 23.88 10.42
N LYS A 63 -23.65 23.14 9.69
CA LYS A 63 -23.10 21.86 10.18
C LYS A 63 -22.19 22.08 11.39
N ILE A 64 -21.39 23.15 11.38
CA ILE A 64 -20.53 23.56 12.50
C ILE A 64 -21.36 23.82 13.74
N GLU A 65 -22.39 24.64 13.62
CA GLU A 65 -23.27 24.99 14.74
C GLU A 65 -24.02 23.79 15.30
N THR A 66 -24.41 22.85 14.45
CA THR A 66 -25.23 21.70 14.84
C THR A 66 -24.42 20.42 15.12
N GLY A 67 -23.09 20.45 14.97
CA GLY A 67 -22.22 19.29 15.16
C GLY A 67 -22.41 18.18 14.13
N LYS A 68 -23.04 18.47 12.97
CA LYS A 68 -23.24 17.49 11.90
C LYS A 68 -21.97 17.27 11.10
N LYS A 69 -21.72 16.00 10.70
CA LYS A 69 -20.58 15.64 9.86
C LYS A 69 -20.66 16.29 8.48
N VAL A 70 -19.50 16.69 7.94
CA VAL A 70 -19.39 17.23 6.57
C VAL A 70 -19.83 16.20 5.55
N LEU A 71 -19.30 14.99 5.62
CA LEU A 71 -19.66 13.91 4.73
C LEU A 71 -21.01 13.29 5.13
N ASP A 72 -21.94 13.29 4.18
CA ASP A 72 -23.25 12.64 4.27
C ASP A 72 -23.44 11.75 3.02
N PRO A 73 -23.00 10.49 3.07
CA PRO A 73 -23.05 9.59 1.92
C PRO A 73 -24.46 9.36 1.37
N ALA A 74 -25.47 9.31 2.26
CA ALA A 74 -26.85 9.09 1.86
C ALA A 74 -27.40 10.28 1.05
N ARG A 75 -27.08 11.50 1.50
CA ARG A 75 -27.47 12.74 0.80
C ARG A 75 -26.75 12.86 -0.55
N GLU A 76 -25.45 12.52 -0.62
CA GLU A 76 -24.69 12.59 -1.87
C GLU A 76 -25.22 11.60 -2.91
N LYS A 77 -25.47 10.35 -2.51
CA LYS A 77 -26.06 9.33 -3.37
C LYS A 77 -27.44 9.78 -3.90
N ALA A 78 -28.31 10.28 -3.02
CA ALA A 78 -29.62 10.79 -3.41
C ALA A 78 -29.51 11.97 -4.40
N LYS A 79 -28.49 12.84 -4.24
CA LYS A 79 -28.25 13.97 -5.13
C LYS A 79 -27.81 13.49 -6.52
N LEU A 80 -26.86 12.56 -6.62
CA LEU A 80 -26.41 11.99 -7.89
C LEU A 80 -27.60 11.35 -8.64
N GLU A 81 -28.39 10.54 -7.97
CA GLU A 81 -29.57 9.93 -8.58
C GLU A 81 -30.61 10.99 -9.05
N SER A 82 -30.76 12.09 -8.31
CA SER A 82 -31.66 13.17 -8.72
C SER A 82 -31.16 13.91 -9.96
N VAL A 83 -29.84 14.10 -10.08
CA VAL A 83 -29.24 14.80 -11.21
C VAL A 83 -29.26 13.96 -12.47
N LYS A 84 -28.99 12.66 -12.38
CA LYS A 84 -29.14 11.71 -13.51
C LYS A 84 -30.51 11.79 -14.17
N LYS A 85 -31.57 11.97 -13.37
CA LYS A 85 -32.96 12.08 -13.89
C LYS A 85 -33.22 13.36 -14.70
N LEU A 86 -32.36 14.38 -14.57
CA LEU A 86 -32.46 15.63 -15.33
C LEU A 86 -31.80 15.55 -16.69
N VAL A 87 -30.97 14.52 -16.92
CA VAL A 87 -30.24 14.35 -18.17
C VAL A 87 -31.18 13.92 -19.29
N LYS A 88 -31.21 14.69 -20.36
CA LYS A 88 -32.07 14.44 -21.54
C LYS A 88 -31.42 13.51 -22.56
N ASN A 89 -30.10 13.63 -22.75
CA ASN A 89 -29.36 12.75 -23.66
C ASN A 89 -28.71 11.63 -22.86
N PRO A 90 -29.10 10.34 -23.06
CA PRO A 90 -28.56 9.20 -22.33
C PRO A 90 -27.02 9.09 -22.38
N ASP A 91 -26.39 9.51 -23.47
CA ASP A 91 -24.94 9.44 -23.64
C ASP A 91 -24.19 10.34 -22.64
N ASN A 92 -24.85 11.37 -22.10
CA ASN A 92 -24.25 12.30 -21.14
C ASN A 92 -24.44 11.89 -19.68
N VAL A 93 -25.16 10.79 -19.39
CA VAL A 93 -25.50 10.41 -17.99
C VAL A 93 -24.25 10.17 -17.16
N HIS A 94 -23.26 9.44 -17.71
CA HIS A 94 -22.01 9.15 -16.99
C HIS A 94 -21.18 10.44 -16.78
N ALA A 95 -21.01 11.25 -17.81
CA ALA A 95 -20.26 12.52 -17.72
C ALA A 95 -20.87 13.49 -16.71
N ILE A 96 -22.19 13.54 -16.61
CA ILE A 96 -22.89 14.38 -15.62
C ILE A 96 -22.75 13.81 -14.21
N ASP A 97 -22.76 12.49 -14.05
CA ASP A 97 -22.52 11.84 -12.76
C ASP A 97 -21.12 12.21 -12.23
N ASP A 98 -20.09 12.05 -13.04
CA ASP A 98 -18.70 12.38 -12.70
C ASP A 98 -18.54 13.88 -12.38
N LEU A 99 -19.13 14.75 -13.20
CA LEU A 99 -19.08 16.19 -12.96
C LEU A 99 -19.68 16.54 -11.59
N PHE A 100 -20.85 16.02 -11.25
CA PHE A 100 -21.49 16.31 -9.98
C PHE A 100 -20.80 15.67 -8.79
N ALA A 101 -20.19 14.48 -8.95
CA ALA A 101 -19.34 13.86 -7.95
C ALA A 101 -18.14 14.79 -7.64
N GLN A 102 -17.49 15.34 -8.67
CA GLN A 102 -16.38 16.27 -8.51
C GLN A 102 -16.80 17.61 -7.88
N ILE A 103 -17.95 18.14 -8.26
CA ILE A 103 -18.51 19.36 -7.64
C ILE A 103 -18.77 19.12 -6.14
N MET A 104 -19.30 17.96 -5.75
CA MET A 104 -19.55 17.63 -4.34
C MET A 104 -18.24 17.41 -3.57
N ALA A 105 -17.22 16.82 -4.19
CA ALA A 105 -15.90 16.69 -3.60
C ALA A 105 -15.26 18.06 -3.30
N ASN A 106 -15.33 18.99 -4.25
CA ASN A 106 -14.88 20.36 -4.04
C ASN A 106 -15.66 21.10 -2.93
N SER A 107 -16.98 20.86 -2.85
CA SER A 107 -17.81 21.40 -1.78
C SER A 107 -17.40 20.87 -0.41
N ARG A 108 -17.10 19.57 -0.29
CA ARG A 108 -16.58 19.00 0.97
C ARG A 108 -15.23 19.59 1.35
N LYS A 109 -14.33 19.73 0.37
CA LYS A 109 -13.01 20.35 0.60
C LYS A 109 -13.15 21.76 1.20
N ASN A 110 -14.03 22.58 0.63
CA ASN A 110 -14.29 23.92 1.15
C ASN A 110 -14.89 23.91 2.55
N GLN A 111 -15.82 22.98 2.83
CA GLN A 111 -16.40 22.82 4.16
C GLN A 111 -15.34 22.40 5.20
N TYR A 112 -14.43 21.48 4.86
CA TYR A 112 -13.33 21.10 5.75
C TYR A 112 -12.34 22.25 5.99
N MET A 113 -12.01 23.03 4.96
CA MET A 113 -11.15 24.21 5.12
C MET A 113 -11.80 25.28 6.01
N LEU A 114 -13.11 25.45 5.95
CA LEU A 114 -13.82 26.37 6.82
C LEU A 114 -13.80 25.91 8.28
N LEU A 115 -14.04 24.61 8.53
CA LEU A 115 -13.93 23.99 9.86
C LEU A 115 -12.56 24.23 10.48
N GLU A 116 -11.50 24.02 9.70
CA GLU A 116 -10.12 24.23 10.13
C GLU A 116 -9.86 25.70 10.50
N LYS A 117 -10.32 26.66 9.68
CA LYS A 117 -10.21 28.10 9.96
C LYS A 117 -10.94 28.52 11.23
N MET A 118 -12.02 27.84 11.57
CA MET A 118 -12.80 28.09 12.79
C MET A 118 -12.27 27.35 14.03
N GLY A 119 -11.10 26.65 13.89
CA GLY A 119 -10.45 25.93 14.99
C GLY A 119 -11.17 24.64 15.40
N GLN A 120 -12.16 24.20 14.62
CA GLN A 120 -12.83 22.92 14.83
C GLN A 120 -12.11 21.83 14.04
N THR A 121 -11.07 21.26 14.62
CA THR A 121 -10.42 20.08 14.05
C THR A 121 -11.24 18.84 14.34
N LEU A 122 -11.77 18.20 13.31
CA LEU A 122 -12.50 16.92 13.40
C LEU A 122 -11.59 15.72 13.69
N ARG A 123 -10.30 15.93 13.73
CA ARG A 123 -9.25 14.95 14.06
C ARG A 123 -8.20 15.66 14.88
N GLU A 124 -7.56 14.92 15.79
CA GLU A 124 -6.36 15.42 16.43
C GLU A 124 -5.35 15.85 15.37
N PRO A 125 -4.82 17.09 15.43
CA PRO A 125 -3.87 17.57 14.45
C PRO A 125 -2.62 16.69 14.47
N TYR A 126 -2.03 16.46 13.30
CA TYR A 126 -0.72 15.81 13.25
C TYR A 126 0.33 16.71 13.87
N GLU A 127 1.05 16.18 14.85
CA GLU A 127 2.17 16.86 15.50
C GLU A 127 3.44 16.70 14.65
N ALA A 128 4.03 17.84 14.27
CA ALA A 128 5.29 17.85 13.57
C ALA A 128 6.45 17.72 14.56
N ILE A 129 7.21 16.63 14.46
CA ILE A 129 8.40 16.35 15.28
C ILE A 129 9.68 16.50 14.46
N ASP A 130 10.80 16.80 15.11
CA ASP A 130 12.09 16.90 14.42
C ASP A 130 12.66 15.53 14.08
N GLU A 131 12.54 14.57 15.00
CA GLU A 131 12.98 13.18 14.83
C GLU A 131 12.11 12.19 15.64
N ILE A 132 12.13 10.92 15.25
CA ILE A 132 11.48 9.84 15.99
C ILE A 132 12.33 9.50 17.21
N ASN A 133 11.70 9.41 18.38
CA ASN A 133 12.38 8.94 19.59
C ASN A 133 12.75 7.46 19.45
N LYS A 134 14.05 7.18 19.33
CA LYS A 134 14.58 5.82 19.15
C LYS A 134 15.19 5.22 20.42
N LYS A 135 15.45 6.04 21.43
CA LYS A 135 16.20 5.61 22.62
C LYS A 135 15.33 5.26 23.83
N ASN A 136 14.30 6.09 24.06
CA ASN A 136 13.40 5.91 25.21
C ASN A 136 12.03 5.50 24.71
N CYS A 137 11.96 4.35 24.04
CA CYS A 137 10.73 3.80 23.50
C CYS A 137 10.73 2.30 23.63
N LYS A 138 9.54 1.71 23.60
CA LYS A 138 9.33 0.29 23.59
C LYS A 138 8.78 -0.18 22.27
N VAL A 139 9.43 -1.18 21.67
CA VAL A 139 9.14 -1.66 20.32
C VAL A 139 8.65 -3.09 20.35
N VAL A 140 7.56 -3.37 19.62
CA VAL A 140 7.06 -4.73 19.40
C VAL A 140 7.31 -5.16 17.96
N TYR A 141 7.65 -6.43 17.78
CA TYR A 141 7.81 -7.05 16.47
C TYR A 141 7.24 -8.48 16.46
N GLN A 142 6.89 -8.99 15.28
CA GLN A 142 6.35 -10.34 15.14
C GLN A 142 7.48 -11.36 15.00
N GLY A 143 7.27 -12.55 15.56
CA GLY A 143 8.16 -13.69 15.44
C GLY A 143 9.04 -13.91 16.67
N VAL A 144 10.30 -14.25 16.43
CA VAL A 144 11.27 -14.54 17.51
C VAL A 144 12.54 -13.71 17.31
N PRO A 145 13.37 -13.52 18.34
CA PRO A 145 14.68 -12.92 18.16
C PRO A 145 15.49 -13.63 17.07
N GLY A 146 16.16 -12.86 16.20
CA GLY A 146 16.87 -13.38 15.02
C GLY A 146 16.01 -13.49 13.75
N ALA A 147 14.69 -13.27 13.79
CA ALA A 147 13.85 -13.16 12.60
C ALA A 147 14.10 -11.84 11.84
N TYR A 148 13.66 -11.77 10.57
CA TYR A 148 13.83 -10.54 9.77
C TYR A 148 13.09 -9.32 10.33
N SER A 149 11.96 -9.50 11.05
CA SER A 149 11.30 -8.43 11.78
C SER A 149 12.15 -7.90 12.94
N TYR A 150 12.90 -8.77 13.61
CA TYR A 150 13.89 -8.38 14.61
C TYR A 150 15.06 -7.63 13.98
N ALA A 151 15.56 -8.09 12.83
CA ALA A 151 16.59 -7.38 12.07
C ALA A 151 16.13 -5.96 11.66
N ALA A 152 14.88 -5.83 11.18
CA ALA A 152 14.29 -4.55 10.84
C ALA A 152 14.19 -3.60 12.06
N MET A 153 13.80 -4.14 13.20
CA MET A 153 13.75 -3.39 14.46
C MET A 153 15.13 -2.88 14.86
N ILE A 154 16.15 -3.75 14.84
CA ILE A 154 17.53 -3.34 15.15
C ILE A 154 18.07 -2.32 14.16
N ASN A 155 17.83 -2.49 12.86
CA ASN A 155 18.29 -1.55 11.84
C ASN A 155 17.73 -0.15 12.05
N PHE A 156 16.49 -0.03 12.49
CA PHE A 156 15.85 1.27 12.67
C PHE A 156 16.11 1.88 14.05
N PHE A 157 15.98 1.10 15.13
CA PHE A 157 16.03 1.60 16.51
C PHE A 157 17.39 1.39 17.19
N GLY A 158 18.19 0.45 16.72
CA GLY A 158 19.43 0.01 17.37
C GLY A 158 19.23 -1.22 18.26
N LYS A 159 20.37 -1.82 18.69
CA LYS A 159 20.36 -3.07 19.47
C LYS A 159 19.88 -2.89 20.91
N ASP A 160 20.00 -1.70 21.48
CA ASP A 160 19.76 -1.41 22.90
C ASP A 160 18.33 -0.94 23.20
N VAL A 161 17.45 -0.92 22.20
CA VAL A 161 16.05 -0.50 22.41
C VAL A 161 15.27 -1.52 23.24
N ASP A 162 14.44 -1.04 24.17
CA ASP A 162 13.50 -1.92 24.88
C ASP A 162 12.51 -2.51 23.89
N ASN A 163 12.46 -3.84 23.84
CA ASN A 163 11.67 -4.54 22.85
C ASN A 163 11.08 -5.85 23.39
N PHE A 164 10.03 -6.31 22.74
CA PHE A 164 9.46 -7.64 22.93
C PHE A 164 8.84 -8.15 21.61
N ASN A 165 8.70 -9.45 21.54
CA ASN A 165 8.10 -10.10 20.40
C ASN A 165 6.74 -10.71 20.73
N VAL A 166 5.92 -10.84 19.68
CA VAL A 166 4.60 -11.49 19.74
C VAL A 166 4.44 -12.45 18.55
N PRO A 167 3.56 -13.45 18.65
CA PRO A 167 3.35 -14.45 17.59
C PRO A 167 2.82 -13.91 16.28
N THR A 168 1.94 -12.90 16.33
CA THR A 168 1.20 -12.43 15.16
C THR A 168 1.33 -10.92 14.93
N TRP A 169 1.13 -10.48 13.68
CA TRP A 169 1.09 -9.04 13.34
C TRP A 169 -0.09 -8.33 14.01
N ARG A 170 -1.22 -9.02 14.19
CA ARG A 170 -2.37 -8.49 14.91
C ARG A 170 -2.02 -8.14 16.36
N GLU A 171 -1.28 -9.00 17.04
CA GLU A 171 -0.84 -8.73 18.42
C GLU A 171 0.15 -7.56 18.46
N CYS A 172 0.95 -7.34 17.42
CA CYS A 172 1.78 -6.11 17.28
C CYS A 172 0.89 -4.86 17.27
N MET A 173 -0.14 -4.85 16.42
CA MET A 173 -1.06 -3.72 16.29
C MET A 173 -1.83 -3.47 17.59
N GLU A 174 -2.26 -4.53 18.25
CA GLU A 174 -2.97 -4.45 19.51
C GLU A 174 -2.07 -3.93 20.65
N ALA A 175 -0.80 -4.34 20.68
CA ALA A 175 0.16 -3.85 21.66
C ALA A 175 0.38 -2.33 21.55
N VAL A 176 0.47 -1.80 20.32
CA VAL A 176 0.57 -0.36 20.09
C VAL A 176 -0.71 0.36 20.45
N LYS A 177 -1.88 -0.17 20.05
CA LYS A 177 -3.18 0.39 20.39
C LYS A 177 -3.41 0.49 21.89
N GLN A 178 -2.96 -0.52 22.64
CA GLN A 178 -3.08 -0.58 24.11
C GLN A 178 -1.99 0.23 24.84
N GLY A 179 -1.05 0.84 24.15
CA GLY A 179 0.07 1.57 24.75
C GLY A 179 1.10 0.67 25.47
N LYS A 180 1.11 -0.64 25.18
CA LYS A 180 2.12 -1.59 25.67
C LYS A 180 3.44 -1.45 24.93
N ALA A 181 3.40 -0.94 23.71
CA ALA A 181 4.53 -0.55 22.89
C ALA A 181 4.24 0.82 22.27
N ASP A 182 5.28 1.62 22.09
CA ASP A 182 5.23 2.91 21.38
C ASP A 182 5.20 2.69 19.87
N TYR A 183 5.88 1.64 19.41
CA TYR A 183 6.06 1.33 17.99
C TYR A 183 5.93 -0.17 17.72
N ALA A 184 5.39 -0.50 16.53
CA ALA A 184 5.48 -1.84 15.98
C ALA A 184 6.22 -1.84 14.64
N VAL A 185 6.97 -2.91 14.39
CA VAL A 185 7.70 -3.15 13.13
C VAL A 185 6.98 -4.24 12.35
N LEU A 186 6.44 -3.88 11.18
CA LEU A 186 5.60 -4.75 10.36
C LEU A 186 6.11 -4.84 8.93
N PRO A 187 6.24 -6.05 8.34
CA PRO A 187 6.58 -6.20 6.92
C PRO A 187 5.38 -5.75 6.07
N ILE A 188 5.63 -4.96 5.03
CA ILE A 188 4.56 -4.51 4.14
C ILE A 188 4.70 -5.05 2.72
N GLU A 189 5.94 -5.26 2.28
CA GLU A 189 6.25 -5.68 0.93
C GLU A 189 7.58 -6.43 0.89
N ASN A 190 7.65 -7.47 0.06
CA ASN A 190 8.90 -8.17 -0.25
C ASN A 190 9.09 -8.17 -1.77
N SER A 191 10.30 -7.86 -2.24
CA SER A 191 10.59 -7.72 -3.67
C SER A 191 10.32 -8.98 -4.50
N ASN A 192 10.35 -10.16 -3.88
CA ASN A 192 10.13 -11.44 -4.56
C ASN A 192 8.73 -12.02 -4.29
N ALA A 193 8.22 -11.84 -3.07
CA ALA A 193 6.92 -12.41 -2.65
C ALA A 193 5.74 -11.43 -2.85
N GLY A 194 6.03 -10.13 -3.09
CA GLY A 194 5.01 -9.10 -3.26
C GLY A 194 4.52 -8.52 -1.94
N ILE A 195 3.27 -8.06 -1.93
CA ILE A 195 2.63 -7.41 -0.78
C ILE A 195 2.31 -8.41 0.33
N VAL A 196 2.35 -7.94 1.58
CA VAL A 196 1.91 -8.70 2.76
C VAL A 196 0.46 -8.29 3.07
N ALA A 197 -0.50 -8.93 2.39
CA ALA A 197 -1.91 -8.55 2.41
C ALA A 197 -2.49 -8.42 3.82
N ASP A 198 -2.17 -9.36 4.71
CA ASP A 198 -2.66 -9.35 6.10
C ASP A 198 -2.28 -8.06 6.85
N VAL A 199 -1.11 -7.48 6.55
CA VAL A 199 -0.66 -6.23 7.19
C VAL A 199 -1.42 -5.02 6.64
N TYR A 200 -1.78 -5.03 5.35
CA TYR A 200 -2.65 -3.99 4.77
C TYR A 200 -4.04 -4.00 5.42
N ASP A 201 -4.63 -5.17 5.62
CA ASP A 201 -5.92 -5.32 6.29
C ASP A 201 -5.85 -4.81 7.74
N LEU A 202 -4.77 -5.13 8.44
CA LEU A 202 -4.54 -4.62 9.80
C LEU A 202 -4.34 -3.10 9.87
N LEU A 203 -3.65 -2.50 8.90
CA LEU A 203 -3.50 -1.04 8.83
C LEU A 203 -4.84 -0.33 8.60
N GLN A 204 -5.79 -0.99 7.94
CA GLN A 204 -7.15 -0.47 7.76
C GLN A 204 -8.00 -0.66 9.03
N GLU A 205 -7.87 -1.81 9.71
CA GLU A 205 -8.65 -2.15 10.90
C GLU A 205 -8.26 -1.31 12.14
N TYR A 206 -6.97 -0.99 12.27
CA TYR A 206 -6.43 -0.28 13.42
C TYR A 206 -6.14 1.19 13.09
N ASN A 207 -6.44 2.10 14.06
CA ASN A 207 -6.08 3.51 13.97
C ASN A 207 -4.59 3.73 14.37
N ASN A 208 -3.69 2.97 13.77
CA ASN A 208 -2.26 3.14 13.93
C ASN A 208 -1.70 3.82 12.69
N TYR A 209 -0.69 4.68 12.89
CA TYR A 209 -0.13 5.54 11.83
C TYR A 209 1.25 5.07 11.42
N ILE A 210 1.52 5.02 10.14
CA ILE A 210 2.85 4.77 9.61
C ILE A 210 3.67 6.05 9.79
N ILE A 211 4.76 5.96 10.57
CA ILE A 211 5.63 7.09 10.89
C ILE A 211 7.01 7.01 10.26
N ALA A 212 7.43 5.81 9.84
CA ALA A 212 8.69 5.57 9.15
C ALA A 212 8.68 4.26 8.39
N GLU A 213 9.74 4.03 7.63
CA GLU A 213 10.02 2.78 6.94
C GLU A 213 11.50 2.38 7.09
N THR A 214 11.76 1.10 6.97
CA THR A 214 13.10 0.54 6.90
C THR A 214 13.13 -0.64 5.94
N TYR A 215 14.31 -0.97 5.45
CA TYR A 215 14.50 -2.04 4.48
C TYR A 215 15.49 -3.05 5.03
N VAL A 216 15.19 -4.34 4.86
CA VAL A 216 16.08 -5.44 5.23
C VAL A 216 16.34 -6.28 4.00
N LYS A 217 17.62 -6.41 3.66
CA LYS A 217 18.05 -7.38 2.65
C LYS A 217 17.85 -8.79 3.22
N ILE A 218 17.09 -9.60 2.51
CA ILE A 218 16.86 -10.99 2.88
C ILE A 218 17.99 -11.83 2.29
N GLU A 219 18.92 -12.16 3.13
CA GLU A 219 20.04 -13.01 2.77
C GLU A 219 20.00 -14.29 3.61
N HIS A 220 19.84 -15.41 2.94
CA HIS A 220 19.85 -16.70 3.58
C HIS A 220 21.27 -17.25 3.63
N LEU A 221 21.67 -17.64 4.83
CA LEU A 221 22.97 -18.21 5.12
C LEU A 221 22.79 -19.64 5.62
N LEU A 222 23.71 -20.51 5.29
CA LEU A 222 23.78 -21.85 5.86
C LEU A 222 24.52 -21.75 7.20
N LEU A 223 23.84 -22.10 8.28
CA LEU A 223 24.31 -21.98 9.65
C LEU A 223 24.47 -23.36 10.29
N GLY A 224 25.51 -23.54 11.06
CA GLY A 224 25.75 -24.75 11.85
C GLY A 224 26.42 -24.45 13.19
N LEU A 225 26.52 -25.45 14.03
CA LEU A 225 27.28 -25.37 15.26
C LEU A 225 28.78 -25.16 14.96
N PRO A 226 29.53 -24.49 15.85
CA PRO A 226 30.99 -24.36 15.65
C PRO A 226 31.66 -25.69 15.42
N GLY A 227 32.44 -25.76 14.32
CA GLY A 227 33.12 -26.97 13.90
C GLY A 227 32.23 -28.01 13.23
N THR A 228 31.08 -27.62 12.67
CA THR A 228 30.29 -28.45 11.75
C THR A 228 31.05 -28.66 10.45
N ASP A 229 31.14 -29.92 10.00
CA ASP A 229 31.70 -30.30 8.71
C ASP A 229 30.57 -30.56 7.72
N LEU A 230 30.58 -29.88 6.57
CA LEU A 230 29.57 -30.02 5.53
C LEU A 230 29.43 -31.42 4.95
N GLU A 231 30.51 -32.22 4.94
CA GLU A 231 30.51 -33.59 4.44
C GLU A 231 29.67 -34.53 5.33
N ASN A 232 29.48 -34.14 6.61
CA ASN A 232 28.75 -34.95 7.58
C ASN A 232 27.28 -34.45 7.80
N VAL A 233 26.85 -33.45 7.06
CA VAL A 233 25.48 -32.90 7.21
C VAL A 233 24.45 -33.87 6.64
N THR A 234 23.41 -34.14 7.42
CA THR A 234 22.31 -35.03 7.06
C THR A 234 20.97 -34.34 6.91
N ALA A 235 20.79 -33.16 7.57
CA ALA A 235 19.51 -32.43 7.52
C ALA A 235 19.70 -30.91 7.54
N VAL A 236 18.84 -30.25 6.79
CA VAL A 236 18.74 -28.77 6.73
C VAL A 236 17.35 -28.32 7.14
N TYR A 237 17.30 -27.34 8.03
CA TYR A 237 16.08 -26.80 8.61
C TYR A 237 15.87 -25.35 8.18
N SER A 238 14.67 -25.00 7.75
CA SER A 238 14.26 -23.61 7.51
C SER A 238 12.75 -23.48 7.34
N HIS A 239 12.28 -22.25 7.19
CA HIS A 239 10.92 -21.99 6.71
C HIS A 239 10.75 -22.52 5.27
N PRO A 240 9.58 -23.05 4.87
CA PRO A 240 9.36 -23.55 3.50
C PRO A 240 9.82 -22.59 2.40
N GLN A 241 9.53 -21.29 2.56
CA GLN A 241 9.95 -20.26 1.63
C GLN A 241 11.48 -20.09 1.59
N GLY A 242 12.16 -20.20 2.74
CA GLY A 242 13.63 -20.15 2.80
C GLY A 242 14.28 -21.33 2.10
N LEU A 243 13.72 -22.55 2.28
CA LEU A 243 14.17 -23.74 1.55
C LEU A 243 13.99 -23.57 0.03
N MET A 244 12.82 -23.10 -0.40
CA MET A 244 12.52 -22.85 -1.82
C MET A 244 13.43 -21.77 -2.43
N GLN A 245 13.78 -20.72 -1.69
CA GLN A 245 14.68 -19.68 -2.16
C GLN A 245 16.15 -20.09 -2.25
N CYS A 246 16.50 -21.27 -1.75
CA CYS A 246 17.84 -21.87 -1.79
C CYS A 246 17.85 -23.22 -2.53
N ASP A 247 16.87 -23.46 -3.38
CA ASP A 247 16.63 -24.77 -3.99
C ASP A 247 17.80 -25.23 -4.85
N ARG A 248 18.40 -24.34 -5.67
CA ARG A 248 19.58 -24.66 -6.49
C ARG A 248 20.79 -25.12 -5.65
N PHE A 249 21.03 -24.45 -4.53
CA PHE A 249 22.08 -24.87 -3.60
C PHE A 249 21.74 -26.21 -2.96
N LEU A 250 20.51 -26.42 -2.51
CA LEU A 250 20.07 -27.66 -1.90
C LEU A 250 20.06 -28.83 -2.86
N ASP A 251 19.87 -28.61 -4.15
CA ASP A 251 19.94 -29.64 -5.20
C ASP A 251 21.36 -30.16 -5.41
N THR A 252 22.41 -29.45 -4.98
CA THR A 252 23.78 -29.97 -4.95
C THR A 252 24.05 -30.90 -3.76
N HIS A 253 23.10 -30.94 -2.77
CA HIS A 253 23.20 -31.76 -1.55
C HIS A 253 21.94 -32.63 -1.40
N LYS A 254 21.68 -33.50 -2.36
CA LYS A 254 20.47 -34.34 -2.46
C LYS A 254 20.28 -35.29 -1.29
N ASP A 255 21.34 -35.62 -0.60
CA ASP A 255 21.33 -36.53 0.55
C ASP A 255 20.87 -35.82 1.84
N TRP A 256 20.75 -34.50 1.84
CA TRP A 256 20.26 -33.76 2.99
C TRP A 256 18.75 -33.82 3.08
N GLN A 257 18.23 -34.18 4.26
CA GLN A 257 16.82 -34.12 4.53
C GLN A 257 16.39 -32.66 4.72
N ARG A 258 15.44 -32.14 3.91
CA ARG A 258 14.89 -30.80 4.02
C ARG A 258 13.71 -30.78 5.00
N ILE A 259 13.84 -30.08 6.11
CA ILE A 259 12.86 -30.08 7.21
C ILE A 259 12.31 -28.67 7.41
N SER A 260 10.97 -28.56 7.28
CA SER A 260 10.26 -27.31 7.42
C SER A 260 10.10 -26.89 8.88
N GLN A 261 10.32 -25.60 9.16
CA GLN A 261 10.09 -24.95 10.45
C GLN A 261 9.14 -23.75 10.29
N ALA A 262 8.52 -23.31 11.38
CA ALA A 262 7.57 -22.19 11.36
C ALA A 262 8.22 -20.86 10.90
N ASN A 263 9.52 -20.66 11.17
CA ASN A 263 10.30 -19.56 10.62
C ASN A 263 11.81 -19.91 10.64
N THR A 264 12.61 -19.12 9.89
CA THR A 264 14.04 -19.34 9.73
C THR A 264 14.84 -19.20 11.04
N ALA A 265 14.44 -18.26 11.91
CA ALA A 265 15.14 -18.06 13.19
C ALA A 265 14.85 -19.17 14.20
N LEU A 266 13.67 -19.79 14.17
CA LEU A 266 13.36 -20.99 14.94
C LEU A 266 14.21 -22.17 14.47
N ALA A 267 14.46 -22.31 13.17
CA ALA A 267 15.38 -23.32 12.66
C ALA A 267 16.79 -23.15 13.26
N ALA A 268 17.33 -21.93 13.24
CA ALA A 268 18.63 -21.64 13.87
C ALA A 268 18.65 -21.90 15.38
N LYS A 269 17.59 -21.48 16.10
CA LYS A 269 17.44 -21.78 17.52
C LYS A 269 17.44 -23.27 17.82
N MET A 270 16.77 -24.06 16.99
CA MET A 270 16.67 -25.50 17.13
C MET A 270 18.03 -26.16 16.97
N ILE A 271 18.82 -25.81 15.93
CA ILE A 271 20.19 -26.29 15.72
C ILE A 271 21.04 -26.00 16.95
N PHE A 272 20.95 -24.80 17.51
CA PHE A 272 21.65 -24.43 18.73
C PHE A 272 21.25 -25.33 19.93
N GLN A 273 19.96 -25.63 20.09
CA GLN A 273 19.44 -26.42 21.23
C GLN A 273 19.73 -27.92 21.10
N GLU A 274 19.71 -28.46 19.90
CA GLU A 274 19.93 -29.88 19.65
C GLU A 274 21.40 -30.31 19.83
N HIS A 275 22.34 -29.38 19.68
CA HIS A 275 23.78 -29.65 19.74
C HIS A 275 24.25 -30.74 18.77
N ASN A 276 23.54 -30.94 17.66
CA ASN A 276 23.85 -31.93 16.65
C ASN A 276 24.59 -31.28 15.46
N LYS A 277 25.88 -31.61 15.28
CA LYS A 277 26.73 -31.07 14.19
C LYS A 277 26.37 -31.60 12.79
N THR A 278 25.52 -32.63 12.68
CA THR A 278 25.03 -33.10 11.39
C THR A 278 23.80 -32.39 10.88
N HIS A 279 23.25 -31.45 11.68
CA HIS A 279 22.11 -30.63 11.35
C HIS A 279 22.53 -29.17 11.13
N VAL A 280 21.98 -28.56 10.10
CA VAL A 280 22.24 -27.16 9.73
C VAL A 280 20.92 -26.40 9.52
N ALA A 281 20.97 -25.09 9.61
CA ALA A 281 19.81 -24.24 9.34
C ALA A 281 20.09 -23.25 8.21
N ILE A 282 19.05 -22.89 7.46
CA ILE A 282 19.06 -21.73 6.59
C ILE A 282 18.33 -20.61 7.30
N ALA A 283 19.07 -19.55 7.67
CA ALA A 283 18.55 -18.40 8.41
C ALA A 283 19.36 -17.12 8.14
N SER A 284 19.03 -16.05 8.87
CA SER A 284 19.67 -14.73 8.77
C SER A 284 21.00 -14.67 9.51
N LYS A 285 21.77 -13.62 9.22
CA LYS A 285 23.01 -13.30 9.97
C LYS A 285 22.72 -12.99 11.45
N GLU A 286 21.62 -12.29 11.72
CA GLU A 286 21.19 -11.94 13.06
C GLU A 286 20.89 -13.20 13.91
N ALA A 287 20.32 -14.24 13.29
CA ALA A 287 20.12 -15.52 13.95
C ALA A 287 21.47 -16.23 14.24
N ALA A 288 22.43 -16.15 13.33
CA ALA A 288 23.76 -16.70 13.56
C ALA A 288 24.46 -16.02 14.74
N GLU A 289 24.48 -14.68 14.76
CA GLU A 289 25.06 -13.90 15.87
C GLU A 289 24.37 -14.18 17.20
N LEU A 290 23.04 -14.26 17.20
CA LEU A 290 22.24 -14.46 18.42
C LEU A 290 22.45 -15.83 19.07
N TYR A 291 22.54 -16.88 18.24
CA TYR A 291 22.66 -18.27 18.73
C TYR A 291 24.11 -18.78 18.71
N GLY A 292 25.10 -17.95 18.34
CA GLY A 292 26.49 -18.38 18.29
C GLY A 292 26.77 -19.48 17.29
N LEU A 293 26.09 -19.43 16.13
CA LEU A 293 26.27 -20.38 15.04
C LEU A 293 27.29 -19.86 14.03
N ASP A 294 28.08 -20.77 13.49
CA ASP A 294 29.03 -20.48 12.40
C ASP A 294 28.28 -20.34 11.08
N ILE A 295 28.69 -19.37 10.26
CA ILE A 295 28.24 -19.25 8.87
C ILE A 295 29.06 -20.22 8.03
N LEU A 296 28.48 -21.36 7.67
CA LEU A 296 29.14 -22.41 6.88
C LEU A 296 29.20 -22.04 5.40
N LYS A 297 28.17 -21.36 4.89
CA LYS A 297 28.08 -20.93 3.49
C LYS A 297 27.23 -19.68 3.36
N SER A 298 27.69 -18.72 2.53
CA SER A 298 26.93 -17.56 2.06
C SER A 298 26.64 -17.67 0.56
N GLY A 299 25.75 -16.79 0.05
CA GLY A 299 25.41 -16.77 -1.38
C GLY A 299 24.66 -18.01 -1.85
N ILE A 300 23.86 -18.62 -0.97
CA ILE A 300 23.06 -19.81 -1.26
C ILE A 300 21.67 -19.49 -1.80
N THR A 301 21.28 -18.22 -1.82
CA THR A 301 19.98 -17.77 -2.30
C THR A 301 19.94 -17.74 -3.82
N ASP A 302 18.90 -18.30 -4.43
CA ASP A 302 18.75 -18.44 -5.88
C ASP A 302 18.58 -17.12 -6.63
N GLN A 303 18.03 -16.12 -5.98
CA GLN A 303 17.80 -14.79 -6.52
C GLN A 303 18.50 -13.73 -5.67
N GLU A 304 19.28 -12.88 -6.33
CA GLU A 304 19.89 -11.72 -5.68
C GLU A 304 18.88 -10.58 -5.51
N GLY A 305 19.13 -9.70 -4.51
CA GLY A 305 18.36 -8.47 -4.34
C GLY A 305 17.04 -8.64 -3.60
N ASN A 306 16.76 -9.79 -3.00
CA ASN A 306 15.58 -9.97 -2.16
C ASN A 306 15.60 -9.00 -0.97
N THR A 307 14.61 -8.12 -0.92
CA THR A 307 14.52 -7.08 0.12
C THR A 307 13.08 -7.02 0.64
N THR A 308 12.94 -6.95 1.95
CA THR A 308 11.65 -6.71 2.60
C THR A 308 11.62 -5.27 3.10
N ARG A 309 10.57 -4.57 2.73
CA ARG A 309 10.21 -3.26 3.26
C ARG A 309 9.36 -3.44 4.52
N PHE A 310 9.78 -2.80 5.58
CA PHE A 310 9.06 -2.75 6.85
C PHE A 310 8.57 -1.34 7.12
N VAL A 311 7.38 -1.23 7.71
CA VAL A 311 6.85 0.03 8.22
C VAL A 311 6.92 0.05 9.74
N ILE A 312 7.17 1.24 10.26
CA ILE A 312 7.12 1.53 11.69
C ILE A 312 5.77 2.21 11.94
N VAL A 313 4.95 1.61 12.80
CA VAL A 313 3.63 2.15 13.13
C VAL A 313 3.57 2.58 14.60
N SER A 314 2.77 3.62 14.85
CA SER A 314 2.50 4.17 16.18
C SER A 314 1.02 4.50 16.31
N ASN A 315 0.52 4.64 17.55
CA ASN A 315 -0.84 5.10 17.84
C ASN A 315 -0.96 6.64 17.91
N THR A 316 0.13 7.37 17.65
CA THR A 316 0.18 8.83 17.73
C THR A 316 0.19 9.46 16.34
N THR A 317 -0.52 10.59 16.19
CA THR A 317 -0.61 11.38 14.96
C THR A 317 0.63 12.26 14.78
N LYS A 318 1.83 11.66 14.71
CA LYS A 318 3.10 12.37 14.56
C LYS A 318 3.71 12.17 13.19
N PHE A 319 4.41 13.18 12.70
CA PHE A 319 5.21 13.07 11.48
C PHE A 319 6.53 13.84 11.61
N VAL A 320 7.56 13.37 10.93
CA VAL A 320 8.85 14.06 10.90
C VAL A 320 8.77 15.23 9.92
N LYS A 321 9.14 16.45 10.34
CA LYS A 321 9.06 17.70 9.55
C LYS A 321 9.65 17.58 8.14
N ASN A 322 10.76 16.86 8.01
CA ASN A 322 11.48 16.69 6.75
C ASN A 322 11.13 15.36 6.04
N ALA A 323 10.00 14.72 6.37
CA ALA A 323 9.57 13.51 5.70
C ALA A 323 9.32 13.77 4.21
N GLN A 324 9.97 12.98 3.34
CA GLN A 324 9.87 13.11 1.88
C GLN A 324 8.81 12.18 1.29
N LYS A 325 8.23 11.28 2.11
CA LYS A 325 7.22 10.32 1.70
C LYS A 325 6.03 10.39 2.64
N MET A 326 4.85 10.17 2.07
CA MET A 326 3.61 9.98 2.80
C MET A 326 3.03 8.62 2.44
N SER A 327 2.56 7.88 3.43
CA SER A 327 1.82 6.63 3.22
C SER A 327 0.34 6.90 3.44
N ILE A 328 -0.47 6.49 2.47
CA ILE A 328 -1.93 6.60 2.52
C ILE A 328 -2.49 5.18 2.38
N VAL A 329 -3.35 4.79 3.30
CA VAL A 329 -4.14 3.56 3.22
C VAL A 329 -5.58 3.98 2.95
N PHE A 330 -6.15 3.47 1.86
CA PHE A 330 -7.52 3.76 1.48
C PHE A 330 -8.16 2.53 0.83
N GLU A 331 -9.46 2.45 0.93
CA GLU A 331 -10.28 1.45 0.25
C GLU A 331 -10.98 2.09 -0.93
N THR A 332 -10.99 1.41 -2.06
CA THR A 332 -11.73 1.83 -3.25
C THR A 332 -12.95 0.93 -3.46
N ALA A 333 -14.04 1.50 -3.95
CA ALA A 333 -15.13 0.67 -4.46
C ALA A 333 -14.61 -0.21 -5.61
N ASN A 334 -15.07 -1.48 -5.66
CA ASN A 334 -14.69 -2.40 -6.74
C ASN A 334 -15.51 -2.12 -8.01
N GLU A 335 -15.29 -0.94 -8.59
CA GLU A 335 -15.96 -0.46 -9.79
C GLU A 335 -14.94 -0.04 -10.85
N ALA A 336 -15.31 -0.13 -12.12
CA ALA A 336 -14.43 0.27 -13.21
C ALA A 336 -14.11 1.78 -13.13
N GLY A 337 -12.83 2.14 -13.21
CA GLY A 337 -12.38 3.54 -13.20
C GLY A 337 -12.14 4.14 -11.81
N THR A 338 -12.46 3.46 -10.72
CA THR A 338 -12.32 4.02 -9.36
C THR A 338 -10.88 4.44 -9.03
N LEU A 339 -9.89 3.65 -9.45
CA LEU A 339 -8.48 3.99 -9.24
C LEU A 339 -8.03 5.20 -10.07
N TYR A 340 -8.65 5.45 -11.22
CA TYR A 340 -8.34 6.60 -12.07
C TYR A 340 -8.88 7.91 -11.46
N ASN A 341 -9.96 7.83 -10.68
CA ASN A 341 -10.63 8.98 -10.06
C ASN A 341 -10.05 9.37 -8.68
N LEU A 342 -9.01 8.68 -8.21
CA LEU A 342 -8.23 9.00 -7.01
C LEU A 342 -7.13 10.00 -7.30
#